data_44ee4a7f5fa128a053165ddb69c3a499
#
_entry.id   44ee4a7f5fa128a053165ddb69c3a499
#
_cell.length_a   1.000
_cell.length_b   1.000
_cell.length_c   1.000
_cell.angle_alpha   90.00
_cell.angle_beta   90.00
_cell.angle_gamma   90.00
#
_symmetry.space_group_name_H-M   'P 1'
#
loop_
_entity.id
_entity.type
_entity.pdbx_description
1 polymer ?
#
loop_
_entity_poly.entity_id
_entity_poly.type
_entity_poly.pdbx_seq_one_letter_code
_entity_poly.pdbx_strand_id
1 'polypeptide(L)'
;MEVTNNEFLRQYQAKIGGELAYIEYSLQDRKIFFTKTQLPETITEAVIDEFFKNTLALVAQKKYKIVPVCPVAISFFRRNKEYKEVLSAGIRV
;
A
#
# COMPACT_ATOMS: atom_id res chain seq x y z
N MET A 1 7.77 -6.26 -11.02
CA MET A 1 7.11 -4.95 -10.82
C MET A 1 7.98 -4.07 -9.92
N GLU A 2 8.36 -2.93 -10.43
CA GLU A 2 9.16 -1.98 -9.66
C GLU A 2 8.25 -0.92 -9.04
N VAL A 3 8.36 -0.74 -7.72
CA VAL A 3 7.61 0.28 -7.01
C VAL A 3 8.56 1.38 -6.58
N THR A 4 8.20 2.63 -6.83
CA THR A 4 8.99 3.77 -6.39
C THR A 4 8.15 4.66 -5.47
N ASN A 5 8.82 5.29 -4.51
CA ASN A 5 8.17 6.22 -3.61
C ASN A 5 8.33 7.64 -4.16
N ASN A 6 7.25 8.20 -4.68
CA ASN A 6 7.23 9.61 -5.10
C ASN A 6 6.87 10.44 -3.86
N GLU A 7 7.89 10.89 -3.16
CA GLU A 7 7.68 11.61 -1.89
C GLU A 7 7.03 12.97 -2.08
N PHE A 8 7.22 13.58 -3.24
CA PHE A 8 6.60 14.87 -3.54
C PHE A 8 5.07 14.74 -3.57
N LEU A 9 4.58 13.70 -4.23
CA LEU A 9 3.14 13.44 -4.32
C LEU A 9 2.62 12.56 -3.19
N ARG A 10 3.51 12.01 -2.38
CA ARG A 10 3.19 11.05 -1.34
C ARG A 10 2.44 9.84 -1.90
N GLN A 11 3.05 9.23 -2.90
CA GLN A 11 2.50 8.06 -3.58
C GLN A 11 3.58 7.01 -3.79
N TYR A 12 3.25 5.76 -3.49
CA TYR A 12 4.01 4.63 -3.98
C TYR A 12 3.46 4.29 -5.35
N GLN A 13 4.32 4.28 -6.36
CA GLN A 13 3.91 4.20 -7.76
C GLN A 13 4.51 3.00 -8.46
N ALA A 14 3.76 2.42 -9.39
CA ALA A 14 4.25 1.37 -10.26
C ALA A 14 3.51 1.44 -11.59
N LYS A 15 4.17 0.97 -12.67
CA LYS A 15 3.51 0.81 -13.96
C LYS A 15 2.97 -0.60 -14.04
N ILE A 16 1.67 -0.73 -14.27
CA ILE A 16 1.00 -2.01 -14.38
C ILE A 16 0.25 -2.02 -15.70
N GLY A 17 0.68 -2.90 -16.63
CA GLY A 17 0.09 -2.93 -17.96
C GLY A 17 0.20 -1.61 -18.70
N GLY A 18 1.30 -0.88 -18.50
CA GLY A 18 1.52 0.41 -19.15
C GLY A 18 0.81 1.58 -18.51
N GLU A 19 0.02 1.36 -17.47
CA GLU A 19 -0.71 2.41 -16.76
C GLU A 19 -0.12 2.65 -15.39
N LEU A 20 -0.15 3.90 -14.94
CA LEU A 20 0.35 4.25 -13.62
C LEU A 20 -0.65 3.83 -12.55
N ALA A 21 -0.17 3.01 -11.61
CA ALA A 21 -0.91 2.69 -10.40
C ALA A 21 -0.23 3.38 -9.23
N TYR A 22 -1.00 3.78 -8.22
CA TYR A 22 -0.39 4.38 -7.04
C TYR A 22 -1.18 4.12 -5.77
N ILE A 23 -0.45 4.12 -4.66
CA ILE A 23 -1.01 4.10 -3.31
C ILE A 23 -0.62 5.43 -2.68
N GLU A 24 -1.61 6.29 -2.47
CA GLU A 24 -1.39 7.60 -1.88
C GLU A 24 -1.43 7.48 -0.37
N TYR A 25 -0.55 8.24 0.29
CA TYR A 25 -0.41 8.11 1.73
C TYR A 25 -0.24 9.46 2.42
N SER A 26 -0.48 9.47 3.72
CA SER A 26 -0.09 10.57 4.59
C SER A 26 0.72 10.01 5.76
N LEU A 27 1.53 10.86 6.36
CA LEU A 27 2.40 10.47 7.46
C LEU A 27 2.03 11.25 8.72
N GLN A 28 1.97 10.55 9.86
CA GLN A 28 1.69 11.18 11.14
C GLN A 28 2.19 10.26 12.26
N ASP A 29 3.05 10.78 13.12
CA ASP A 29 3.51 10.08 14.31
C ASP A 29 4.03 8.67 14.06
N ARG A 30 4.92 8.52 13.08
CA ARG A 30 5.50 7.24 12.67
C ARG A 30 4.46 6.26 12.12
N LYS A 31 3.32 6.76 11.70
CA LYS A 31 2.30 5.98 11.03
C LYS A 31 2.17 6.43 9.60
N ILE A 32 1.96 5.48 8.71
CA ILE A 32 1.65 5.78 7.32
C ILE A 32 0.21 5.35 7.05
N PHE A 33 -0.59 6.30 6.58
CA PHE A 33 -2.00 6.08 6.30
C PHE A 33 -2.15 5.89 4.79
N PHE A 34 -2.60 4.72 4.37
CA PHE A 34 -2.90 4.47 2.96
C PHE A 34 -4.29 4.98 2.67
N THR A 35 -4.37 6.20 2.12
CA THR A 35 -5.62 6.94 2.00
C THR A 35 -6.36 6.69 0.70
N LYS A 36 -5.64 6.37 -0.38
CA LYS A 36 -6.24 6.18 -1.69
C LYS A 36 -5.38 5.24 -2.51
N THR A 37 -6.02 4.39 -3.31
CA THR A 37 -5.33 3.52 -4.26
C THR A 37 -5.95 3.70 -5.62
N GLN A 38 -5.11 3.97 -6.63
CA GLN A 38 -5.54 4.08 -8.03
C GLN A 38 -4.95 2.91 -8.79
N LEU A 39 -5.81 2.13 -9.44
CA LEU A 39 -5.42 0.92 -10.15
C LEU A 39 -5.99 0.94 -11.57
N PRO A 40 -5.32 0.25 -12.54
CA PRO A 40 -5.93 0.03 -13.86
C PRO A 40 -7.26 -0.71 -13.73
N GLU A 41 -8.18 -0.47 -14.66
CA GLU A 41 -9.48 -1.12 -14.64
C GLU A 41 -9.39 -2.63 -14.71
N THR A 42 -8.53 -3.13 -15.58
CA THR A 42 -8.38 -4.58 -15.77
C THR A 42 -7.16 -5.07 -15.01
N ILE A 43 -7.34 -5.31 -13.72
CA ILE A 43 -6.24 -5.79 -12.89
C ILE A 43 -6.74 -7.00 -12.08
N THR A 44 -5.86 -7.98 -11.91
CA THR A 44 -6.20 -9.15 -11.10
C THR A 44 -5.85 -8.91 -9.65
N GLU A 45 -6.51 -9.64 -8.76
CA GLU A 45 -6.22 -9.56 -7.34
C GLU A 45 -4.77 -9.94 -7.03
N ALA A 46 -4.23 -10.92 -7.76
CA ALA A 46 -2.84 -11.33 -7.59
C ALA A 46 -1.86 -10.18 -7.86
N VAL A 47 -2.14 -9.37 -8.88
CA VAL A 47 -1.27 -8.24 -9.22
C VAL A 47 -1.43 -7.12 -8.20
N ILE A 48 -2.65 -6.88 -7.71
CA ILE A 48 -2.87 -5.92 -6.63
C ILE A 48 -2.05 -6.31 -5.41
N ASP A 49 -2.08 -7.60 -5.05
CA ASP A 49 -1.35 -8.09 -3.89
C ASP A 49 0.16 -7.94 -4.08
N GLU A 50 0.66 -8.22 -5.27
CA GLU A 50 2.09 -8.02 -5.58
C GLU A 50 2.49 -6.56 -5.40
N PHE A 51 1.66 -5.64 -5.89
CA PHE A 51 1.91 -4.20 -5.76
C PHE A 51 2.01 -3.81 -4.29
N PHE A 52 1.04 -4.26 -3.47
CA PHE A 52 1.07 -3.96 -2.04
C PHE A 52 2.25 -4.61 -1.33
N LYS A 53 2.58 -5.85 -1.65
CA LYS A 53 3.72 -6.52 -1.02
C LYS A 53 5.04 -5.81 -1.33
N ASN A 54 5.23 -5.37 -2.57
CA ASN A 54 6.43 -4.64 -2.95
C ASN A 54 6.47 -3.26 -2.28
N THR A 55 5.30 -2.63 -2.13
CA THR A 55 5.20 -1.37 -1.40
C THR A 55 5.55 -1.54 0.07
N LEU A 56 5.05 -2.61 0.70
CA LEU A 56 5.32 -2.88 2.10
C LEU A 56 6.81 -3.12 2.37
N ALA A 57 7.52 -3.71 1.41
CA ALA A 57 8.98 -3.89 1.54
C ALA A 57 9.69 -2.54 1.66
N LEU A 58 9.22 -1.54 0.91
CA LEU A 58 9.79 -0.19 1.00
C LEU A 58 9.38 0.50 2.30
N VAL A 59 8.13 0.35 2.71
CA VAL A 59 7.64 0.94 3.96
C VAL A 59 8.39 0.37 5.15
N ALA A 60 8.71 -0.91 5.12
CA ALA A 60 9.44 -1.57 6.21
C ALA A 60 10.80 -0.92 6.46
N GLN A 61 11.45 -0.40 5.42
CA GLN A 61 12.73 0.27 5.56
C GLN A 61 12.61 1.57 6.35
N LYS A 62 11.43 2.17 6.38
CA LYS A 62 11.16 3.40 7.11
C LYS A 62 10.65 3.14 8.53
N LYS A 63 10.34 1.89 8.86
CA LYS A 63 9.85 1.49 10.19
C LYS A 63 8.54 2.17 10.60
N TYR A 64 7.71 2.53 9.62
CA TYR A 64 6.37 3.04 9.91
C TYR A 64 5.41 1.89 10.19
N LYS A 65 4.44 2.15 11.06
CA LYS A 65 3.26 1.28 11.20
C LYS A 65 2.19 1.75 10.25
N ILE A 66 1.38 0.84 9.72
CA ILE A 66 0.44 1.12 8.66
C ILE A 66 -0.98 1.23 9.20
N VAL A 67 -1.69 2.24 8.71
CA VAL A 67 -3.13 2.40 8.94
C VAL A 67 -3.81 2.34 7.57
N PRO A 68 -4.44 1.22 7.21
CA PRO A 68 -5.14 1.14 5.92
C PRO A 68 -6.47 1.88 6.04
N VAL A 69 -6.67 2.88 5.19
CA VAL A 69 -7.88 3.71 5.19
C VAL A 69 -8.75 3.40 3.99
N CYS A 70 -8.17 3.29 2.80
CA CYS A 70 -8.95 3.02 1.60
C CYS A 70 -9.37 1.55 1.52
N PRO A 71 -10.52 1.27 0.88
CA PRO A 71 -11.03 -0.11 0.80
C PRO A 71 -10.07 -1.11 0.17
N VAL A 72 -9.29 -0.68 -0.82
CA VAL A 72 -8.35 -1.59 -1.49
C VAL A 72 -7.25 -2.04 -0.52
N ALA A 73 -6.73 -1.10 0.28
CA ALA A 73 -5.72 -1.43 1.28
C ALA A 73 -6.30 -2.35 2.36
N ILE A 74 -7.50 -2.05 2.83
CA ILE A 74 -8.16 -2.87 3.84
C ILE A 74 -8.35 -4.29 3.30
N SER A 75 -8.81 -4.43 2.07
CA SER A 75 -9.00 -5.74 1.44
C SER A 75 -7.70 -6.52 1.32
N PHE A 76 -6.60 -5.84 0.99
CA PHE A 76 -5.30 -6.50 0.93
C PHE A 76 -4.95 -7.14 2.27
N PHE A 77 -5.07 -6.39 3.36
CA PHE A 77 -4.72 -6.92 4.68
C PHE A 77 -5.68 -8.01 5.15
N ARG A 78 -6.92 -7.98 4.70
CA ARG A 78 -7.86 -9.08 5.00
C ARG A 78 -7.47 -10.37 4.32
N ARG A 79 -6.94 -10.28 3.08
CA ARG A 79 -6.51 -11.46 2.34
C ARG A 79 -5.14 -11.96 2.77
N ASN A 80 -4.32 -11.09 3.31
CA ASN A 80 -2.91 -11.38 3.59
C ASN A 80 -2.61 -11.14 5.06
N LYS A 81 -3.18 -11.96 5.92
CA LYS A 81 -3.11 -11.76 7.38
C LYS A 81 -1.70 -11.94 7.95
N GLU A 82 -0.80 -12.53 7.19
CA GLU A 82 0.60 -12.62 7.59
C GLU A 82 1.26 -11.25 7.74
N TYR A 83 0.67 -10.21 7.17
CA TYR A 83 1.20 -8.85 7.27
C TYR A 83 0.60 -8.03 8.41
N LYS A 84 -0.22 -8.64 9.26
CA LYS A 84 -0.88 -7.88 10.34
C LYS A 84 0.09 -7.22 11.32
N GLU A 85 1.31 -7.73 11.41
CA GLU A 85 2.31 -7.18 12.32
C GLU A 85 2.78 -5.78 11.93
N VAL A 86 2.64 -5.41 10.66
CA VAL A 86 3.02 -4.07 10.22
C VAL A 86 1.91 -3.05 10.45
N LEU A 87 0.73 -3.51 10.85
CA LEU A 87 -0.38 -2.61 11.13
C LEU A 87 -0.17 -1.89 12.45
N SER A 88 -0.67 -0.65 12.53
CA SER A 88 -0.64 0.11 13.77
C SER A 88 -1.47 -0.59 14.83
N ALA A 89 -1.08 -0.42 16.09
CA ALA A 89 -1.80 -1.04 17.21
C ALA A 89 -3.27 -0.63 17.20
N GLY A 90 -4.13 -1.60 17.44
CA GLY A 90 -5.57 -1.36 17.48
C GLY A 90 -6.28 -1.44 16.14
N ILE A 91 -5.54 -1.54 15.04
CA ILE A 91 -6.13 -1.67 13.71
C ILE A 91 -6.61 -3.11 13.53
N ARG A 92 -7.86 -3.25 13.12
CA ARG A 92 -8.47 -4.56 12.81
C ARG A 92 -9.02 -4.54 11.40
N VAL A 93 -8.72 -5.61 10.66
CA VAL A 93 -9.21 -5.75 9.28
C VAL A 93 -9.95 -7.05 9.07
#